data_1022bb3b9738bd72cec8c2fd95c7d92f
#
_entry.id   1022bb3b9738bd72cec8c2fd95c7d92f
#
_cell.length_a   1.000
_cell.length_b   1.000
_cell.length_c   1.000
_cell.angle_alpha   90.00
_cell.angle_beta   90.00
_cell.angle_gamma   90.00
#
_symmetry.space_group_name_H-M   'P 1'
#
loop_
_entity.id
_entity.type
_entity.pdbx_description
1 polymer ?
#
loop_
_entity_poly.entity_id
_entity_poly.type
_entity_poly.pdbx_seq_one_letter_code
_entity_poly.pdbx_strand_id
1 'polypeptide(L)'
;RSLFFHDAPDGGVLISDAATGATVSKVEPGTGGFIRSTMRGLVLVRQRAGIGDETPFELTEWTDGGLTLSDPATGERRELVGFGDDNRAAFAVLLEGEAA
;
A
#
# COMPACT_ATOMS: atom_id res chain seq x y z
N ARG A 1 1.26 -9.07 4.30
CA ARG A 1 -0.03 -9.10 3.59
C ARG A 1 0.14 -8.54 2.18
N SER A 2 -0.38 -9.25 1.22
CA SER A 2 -0.38 -8.77 -0.16
C SER A 2 -1.62 -7.95 -0.44
N LEU A 3 -1.42 -6.76 -0.99
CA LEU A 3 -2.47 -5.77 -1.16
C LEU A 3 -2.47 -5.17 -2.56
N PHE A 4 -3.68 -4.92 -3.10
CA PHE A 4 -3.85 -4.09 -4.27
C PHE A 4 -4.31 -2.69 -3.87
N PHE A 5 -3.81 -1.70 -4.57
CA PHE A 5 -4.19 -0.30 -4.39
C PHE A 5 -4.74 0.19 -5.73
N HIS A 6 -6.02 0.51 -5.78
CA HIS A 6 -6.69 0.92 -7.02
C HIS A 6 -7.35 2.29 -6.85
N ASP A 7 -7.20 3.14 -7.85
CA ASP A 7 -7.92 4.41 -7.87
C ASP A 7 -9.41 4.16 -7.99
N ALA A 8 -10.18 4.83 -7.14
CA ALA A 8 -11.64 4.79 -7.19
C ALA A 8 -12.16 5.94 -8.07
N PRO A 9 -13.36 5.78 -8.65
CA PRO A 9 -13.93 6.82 -9.53
C PRO A 9 -14.12 8.18 -8.87
N ASP A 10 -14.25 8.23 -7.54
CA ASP A 10 -14.44 9.46 -6.78
C ASP A 10 -13.13 10.15 -6.41
N GLY A 11 -11.98 9.62 -6.84
CA GLY A 11 -10.68 10.14 -6.47
C GLY A 11 -10.08 9.51 -5.21
N GLY A 12 -10.78 8.57 -4.59
CA GLY A 12 -10.25 7.80 -3.47
C GLY A 12 -9.33 6.68 -3.93
N VAL A 13 -8.82 5.90 -2.99
CA VAL A 13 -8.02 4.71 -3.26
C VAL A 13 -8.63 3.52 -2.53
N LEU A 14 -8.98 2.49 -3.28
CA LEU A 14 -9.48 1.23 -2.72
C LEU A 14 -8.31 0.29 -2.47
N ILE A 15 -8.25 -0.26 -1.27
CA ILE A 15 -7.20 -1.18 -0.86
C ILE A 15 -7.85 -2.52 -0.60
N SER A 16 -7.41 -3.54 -1.33
CA SER A 16 -7.98 -4.89 -1.22
C SER A 16 -6.91 -5.93 -0.91
N ASP A 17 -7.34 -7.00 -0.24
CA ASP A 17 -6.50 -8.15 0.06
C ASP A 17 -6.35 -9.00 -1.21
N ALA A 18 -5.11 -9.28 -1.60
CA ALA A 18 -4.86 -10.02 -2.83
C ALA A 18 -5.26 -11.50 -2.73
N ALA A 19 -5.23 -12.07 -1.52
CA ALA A 19 -5.56 -13.48 -1.33
C ALA A 19 -7.07 -13.73 -1.39
N THR A 20 -7.89 -12.78 -0.93
CA THR A 20 -9.34 -12.95 -0.82
C THR A 20 -10.14 -12.08 -1.78
N GLY A 21 -9.54 -11.01 -2.28
CA GLY A 21 -10.24 -10.01 -3.09
C GLY A 21 -11.09 -9.05 -2.26
N ALA A 22 -11.12 -9.21 -0.95
CA ALA A 22 -11.96 -8.39 -0.08
C ALA A 22 -11.38 -7.00 0.12
N THR A 23 -12.24 -5.97 0.19
CA THR A 23 -11.81 -4.62 0.49
C THR A 23 -11.36 -4.52 1.93
N VAL A 24 -10.12 -4.06 2.13
CA VAL A 24 -9.53 -3.87 3.46
C VAL A 24 -9.79 -2.46 3.97
N SER A 25 -9.66 -1.47 3.08
CA SER A 25 -9.82 -0.07 3.45
C SER A 25 -10.05 0.79 2.21
N LYS A 26 -10.52 2.00 2.45
CA LYS A 26 -10.61 3.02 1.40
C LYS A 26 -9.97 4.30 1.91
N VAL A 27 -9.08 4.87 1.10
CA VAL A 27 -8.54 6.21 1.35
C VAL A 27 -9.49 7.19 0.67
N GLU A 28 -10.12 8.04 1.47
CA GLU A 28 -11.10 8.99 0.96
C GLU A 28 -10.44 10.05 0.08
N PRO A 29 -11.17 10.64 -0.89
CA PRO A 29 -10.61 11.71 -1.73
C PRO A 29 -10.06 12.86 -0.89
N GLY A 30 -8.87 13.35 -1.27
CA GLY A 30 -8.23 14.46 -0.58
C GLY A 30 -7.58 14.13 0.75
N THR A 31 -7.54 12.84 1.13
CA THR A 31 -6.91 12.39 2.38
C THR A 31 -5.77 11.40 2.09
N GLY A 32 -5.10 10.94 3.14
CA GLY A 32 -4.11 9.88 3.02
C GLY A 32 -2.85 10.29 2.28
N GLY A 33 -2.33 11.49 2.52
CA GLY A 33 -1.19 12.02 1.77
C GLY A 33 0.04 11.13 1.80
N PHE A 34 0.34 10.50 2.94
CA PHE A 34 1.51 9.62 3.03
C PHE A 34 1.32 8.35 2.20
N ILE A 35 0.14 7.72 2.27
CA ILE A 35 -0.16 6.55 1.43
C ILE A 35 -0.08 6.94 -0.04
N ARG A 36 -0.71 8.05 -0.43
CA ARG A 36 -0.74 8.49 -1.82
C ARG A 36 0.65 8.77 -2.38
N SER A 37 1.49 9.48 -1.64
CA SER A 37 2.83 9.82 -2.13
C SER A 37 3.74 8.59 -2.19
N THR A 38 3.64 7.69 -1.21
CA THR A 38 4.41 6.45 -1.21
C THR A 38 4.02 5.58 -2.40
N MET A 39 2.73 5.40 -2.63
CA MET A 39 2.24 4.58 -3.75
C MET A 39 2.55 5.20 -5.10
N ARG A 40 2.49 6.52 -5.20
CA ARG A 40 2.83 7.22 -6.45
C ARG A 40 4.27 6.94 -6.86
N GLY A 41 5.20 6.96 -5.90
CA GLY A 41 6.60 6.64 -6.17
C GLY A 41 6.79 5.23 -6.67
N LEU A 42 6.13 4.25 -6.05
CA LEU A 42 6.21 2.84 -6.44
C LEU A 42 5.56 2.59 -7.80
N VAL A 43 4.41 3.19 -8.05
CA VAL A 43 3.70 3.06 -9.33
C VAL A 43 4.52 3.68 -10.47
N LEU A 44 5.21 4.79 -10.21
CA LEU A 44 6.06 5.42 -11.22
C LEU A 44 7.17 4.49 -11.67
N VAL A 45 7.80 3.76 -10.74
CA VAL A 45 8.83 2.78 -11.09
C VAL A 45 8.23 1.67 -11.97
N ARG A 46 7.04 1.17 -11.64
CA ARG A 46 6.34 0.20 -12.49
C ARG A 46 6.07 0.73 -13.90
N GLN A 47 5.59 1.96 -14.00
CA GLN A 47 5.29 2.57 -15.29
C GLN A 47 6.53 2.68 -16.16
N ARG A 48 7.66 3.07 -15.58
CA ARG A 48 8.92 3.17 -16.29
C ARG A 48 9.44 1.82 -16.76
N ALA A 49 9.09 0.75 -16.06
CA ALA A 49 9.45 -0.62 -16.41
C ALA A 49 8.44 -1.27 -17.34
N GLY A 50 7.35 -0.59 -17.69
CA GLY A 50 6.29 -1.16 -18.51
C GLY A 50 5.43 -2.18 -17.80
N ILE A 51 5.36 -2.12 -16.47
CA ILE A 51 4.62 -3.07 -15.65
C ILE A 51 3.27 -2.46 -15.26
N GLY A 52 2.20 -3.24 -15.38
CA GLY A 52 0.86 -2.82 -14.98
C GLY A 52 0.56 -3.08 -13.51
N ASP A 53 -0.72 -3.19 -13.17
CA ASP A 53 -1.21 -3.28 -11.80
C ASP A 53 -1.60 -4.71 -11.37
N GLU A 54 -1.14 -5.71 -12.09
CA GLU A 54 -1.54 -7.11 -11.88
C GLU A 54 -0.86 -7.75 -10.68
N THR A 55 0.30 -7.24 -10.28
CA THR A 55 1.06 -7.78 -9.15
C THR A 55 0.73 -6.97 -7.89
N PRO A 56 0.35 -7.62 -6.78
CA PRO A 56 0.11 -6.91 -5.54
C PRO A 56 1.40 -6.39 -4.92
N PHE A 57 1.26 -5.38 -4.07
CA PHE A 57 2.33 -4.93 -3.19
C PHE A 57 2.30 -5.76 -1.92
N GLU A 58 3.43 -5.87 -1.23
CA GLU A 58 3.54 -6.62 0.01
C GLU A 58 3.84 -5.69 1.18
N LEU A 59 2.98 -5.75 2.19
CA LEU A 59 3.18 -5.02 3.45
C LEU A 59 3.61 -6.02 4.51
N THR A 60 4.79 -5.82 5.07
CA THR A 60 5.39 -6.74 6.02
C THR A 60 5.69 -6.03 7.33
N GLU A 61 5.18 -6.58 8.42
CA GLU A 61 5.57 -6.16 9.77
C GLU A 61 6.62 -7.14 10.29
N TRP A 62 7.72 -6.59 10.78
CA TRP A 62 8.83 -7.39 11.30
C TRP A 62 8.78 -7.50 12.81
N THR A 63 9.40 -8.52 13.35
CA THR A 63 9.39 -8.80 14.81
C THR A 63 10.04 -7.69 15.64
N ASP A 64 10.92 -6.89 15.02
CA ASP A 64 11.57 -5.76 15.70
C ASP A 64 10.75 -4.46 15.66
N GLY A 65 9.51 -4.54 15.14
CA GLY A 65 8.65 -3.38 14.99
C GLY A 65 8.80 -2.65 13.65
N GLY A 66 9.68 -3.12 12.77
CA GLY A 66 9.82 -2.55 11.43
C GLY A 66 8.59 -2.80 10.58
N LEU A 67 8.36 -1.93 9.60
CA LEU A 67 7.26 -2.05 8.66
C LEU A 67 7.78 -1.68 7.28
N THR A 68 7.62 -2.60 6.32
CA THR A 68 8.13 -2.44 4.97
C THR A 68 7.01 -2.62 3.96
N LEU A 69 6.95 -1.71 2.99
CA LEU A 69 6.13 -1.90 1.79
C LEU A 69 7.06 -2.22 0.63
N SER A 70 6.86 -3.38 0.01
CA SER A 70 7.71 -3.82 -1.10
C SER A 70 6.89 -4.10 -2.34
N ASP A 71 7.54 -3.95 -3.48
CA ASP A 71 6.97 -4.26 -4.79
C ASP A 71 7.71 -5.45 -5.40
N PRO A 72 7.10 -6.65 -5.41
CA PRO A 72 7.76 -7.82 -6.01
C PRO A 72 8.00 -7.67 -7.51
N ALA A 73 7.21 -6.85 -8.19
CA ALA A 73 7.33 -6.69 -9.64
C ALA A 73 8.58 -5.92 -10.05
N THR A 74 9.06 -5.00 -9.21
CA THR A 74 10.21 -4.14 -9.51
C THR A 74 11.39 -4.35 -8.57
N GLY A 75 11.17 -4.96 -7.41
CA GLY A 75 12.17 -5.08 -6.36
C GLY A 75 12.29 -3.85 -5.47
N GLU A 76 11.48 -2.82 -5.70
CA GLU A 76 11.50 -1.62 -4.87
C GLU A 76 10.96 -1.88 -3.47
N ARG A 77 11.51 -1.17 -2.49
CA ARG A 77 11.11 -1.27 -1.08
C ARG A 77 11.03 0.13 -0.48
N ARG A 78 10.10 0.28 0.47
CA ARG A 78 9.99 1.50 1.28
C ARG A 78 9.87 1.10 2.74
N GLU A 79 10.83 1.54 3.55
CA GLU A 79 10.75 1.38 4.99
C GLU A 79 9.82 2.46 5.55
N LEU A 80 8.81 2.05 6.30
CA LEU A 80 7.76 2.96 6.74
C LEU A 80 7.96 3.46 8.17
N VAL A 81 8.98 2.98 8.85
CA VAL A 81 9.38 3.45 10.18
C VAL A 81 10.38 4.59 10.03
N GLY A 82 10.27 5.62 10.87
CA GLY A 82 11.16 6.77 10.83
C GLY A 82 10.53 8.02 10.20
N PHE A 83 9.31 7.94 9.71
CA PHE A 83 8.58 9.05 9.13
C PHE A 83 7.49 9.59 10.05
N GLY A 84 7.52 9.22 11.34
CA GLY A 84 6.51 9.59 12.31
C GLY A 84 5.51 8.47 12.59
N ASP A 85 4.97 8.45 13.80
CA ASP A 85 4.06 7.38 14.23
C ASP A 85 2.75 7.39 13.45
N ASP A 86 2.23 8.56 13.11
CA ASP A 86 0.98 8.67 12.34
C ASP A 86 1.14 8.10 10.94
N ASN A 87 2.30 8.32 10.31
CA ASN A 87 2.57 7.81 8.97
C ASN A 87 2.74 6.30 8.98
N ARG A 88 3.42 5.76 9.99
CA ARG A 88 3.51 4.31 10.18
C ARG A 88 2.12 3.71 10.38
N ALA A 89 1.31 4.31 11.23
CA ALA A 89 -0.02 3.83 11.55
C ALA A 89 -0.94 3.81 10.31
N ALA A 90 -0.77 4.75 9.38
CA ALA A 90 -1.56 4.79 8.16
C ALA A 90 -1.45 3.49 7.35
N PHE A 91 -0.27 2.86 7.36
CA PHE A 91 -0.07 1.56 6.71
C PHE A 91 -0.32 0.40 7.67
N ALA A 92 0.03 0.53 8.95
CA ALA A 92 -0.10 -0.57 9.90
C ALA A 92 -1.54 -1.05 10.05
N VAL A 93 -2.52 -0.16 9.96
CA VAL A 93 -3.93 -0.55 10.04
C VAL A 93 -4.34 -1.50 8.91
N LEU A 94 -3.62 -1.50 7.79
CA LEU A 94 -3.92 -2.37 6.66
C LEU A 94 -3.58 -3.83 6.94
N LEU A 95 -2.74 -4.10 7.95
CA LEU A 95 -2.45 -5.47 8.39
C LEU A 95 -3.59 -6.05 9.20
N GLU A 96 -4.38 -5.19 9.85
CA GLU A 96 -5.47 -5.58 10.71
C GLU A 96 -6.82 -5.52 10.00
N GLY A 97 -6.91 -4.72 8.95
CA GLY A 97 -8.14 -4.54 8.19
C GLY A 97 -8.63 -5.89 7.70
N GLU A 98 -9.84 -6.24 8.11
CA GLU A 98 -10.46 -7.50 7.77
C GLU A 98 -11.81 -7.22 7.19
N ALA A 99 -11.98 -7.51 5.92
CA ALA A 99 -13.30 -7.53 5.32
C ALA A 99 -13.84 -8.94 5.55
N ALA A 100 -14.28 -9.16 6.73
CA ALA A 100 -14.82 -10.45 7.12
C ALA A 100 -16.09 -10.79 6.33
#